data_af45e91cb5ca1ac896bb4ea282b71069
#
_entry.id   af45e91cb5ca1ac896bb4ea282b71069
#
_cell.length_a   1.000
_cell.length_b   1.000
_cell.length_c   1.000
_cell.angle_alpha   90.00
_cell.angle_beta   90.00
_cell.angle_gamma   90.00
#
_symmetry.space_group_name_H-M   'P 1'
#
loop_
_entity.id
_entity.type
_entity.pdbx_description
1 polymer ?
#
loop_
_entity_poly.entity_id
_entity_poly.type
_entity_poly.pdbx_seq_one_letter_code
_entity_poly.pdbx_strand_id
1 'polypeptide(L)'
;MPVNRNLRHLTDCAAGDITTPSKSRSDRRKVQVSMDIQIRAYTQADLPALIRIWNEVVEDGVAFPQEELLDAASGAAFFAEQTLTAVAEDRQTGHIYGLYILHPNNVGRCGHICNASYAVERAARGLHIGERLVSDCLEQGRAHGFRILQFNAVVASNTHARHLYERLGFQPLGVIPGGFRMKDGHYEDICPYYHVL
;
A
#
# COMPACT_ATOMS: atom_id res chain seq x y z
N MET A 1 -21.62 -65.26 -17.37
CA MET A 1 -21.66 -66.23 -18.51
C MET A 1 -22.83 -65.88 -19.38
N PRO A 2 -22.80 -66.00 -20.71
CA PRO A 2 -21.68 -66.01 -21.64
C PRO A 2 -21.80 -64.84 -22.68
N VAL A 3 -20.70 -64.32 -23.24
CA VAL A 3 -19.99 -64.67 -24.48
C VAL A 3 -20.80 -64.51 -25.80
N ASN A 4 -20.40 -63.64 -26.70
CA ASN A 4 -19.83 -63.92 -28.03
C ASN A 4 -19.71 -62.62 -28.84
N ARG A 5 -18.57 -62.22 -29.31
CA ARG A 5 -17.70 -62.64 -30.45
C ARG A 5 -18.21 -62.16 -31.81
N ASN A 6 -17.26 -61.46 -32.42
CA ASN A 6 -16.85 -61.52 -33.86
C ASN A 6 -17.52 -60.51 -34.79
N LEU A 7 -16.90 -59.97 -35.81
CA LEU A 7 -15.60 -60.11 -36.54
C LEU A 7 -15.65 -59.09 -37.71
N ARG A 8 -14.53 -58.41 -37.93
CA ARG A 8 -13.90 -58.01 -39.21
C ARG A 8 -14.77 -57.49 -40.38
N HIS A 9 -14.41 -56.40 -41.00
CA HIS A 9 -13.61 -56.41 -42.24
C HIS A 9 -13.15 -54.96 -42.62
N LEU A 10 -11.92 -54.93 -43.09
CA LEU A 10 -11.13 -53.99 -43.82
C LEU A 10 -11.85 -53.34 -45.01
N THR A 11 -11.54 -52.05 -45.30
CA THR A 11 -10.91 -51.66 -46.59
C THR A 11 -10.38 -50.23 -46.51
N ASP A 12 -9.16 -50.10 -47.05
CA ASP A 12 -8.42 -48.88 -47.35
C ASP A 12 -9.17 -47.94 -48.27
N CYS A 13 -8.90 -46.63 -48.14
CA CYS A 13 -8.46 -45.74 -49.24
C CYS A 13 -8.05 -44.35 -48.77
N ALA A 14 -6.78 -44.11 -48.98
CA ALA A 14 -6.09 -42.96 -49.53
C ALA A 14 -6.47 -41.51 -49.14
N ALA A 15 -5.47 -40.85 -48.53
CA ALA A 15 -4.86 -39.55 -48.86
C ALA A 15 -5.73 -38.31 -49.06
N GLY A 16 -5.47 -37.34 -48.20
CA GLY A 16 -5.83 -35.94 -48.38
C GLY A 16 -5.15 -35.09 -47.36
N ASP A 17 -3.92 -34.65 -47.66
CA ASP A 17 -3.20 -33.63 -46.92
C ASP A 17 -4.02 -32.36 -46.86
N ILE A 18 -4.47 -31.96 -45.66
CA ILE A 18 -4.91 -30.60 -45.37
C ILE A 18 -4.01 -30.03 -44.30
N THR A 19 -2.98 -29.34 -44.76
CA THR A 19 -2.15 -28.43 -43.96
C THR A 19 -3.01 -27.34 -43.36
N THR A 20 -3.30 -27.48 -42.08
CA THR A 20 -3.83 -26.35 -41.25
C THR A 20 -2.72 -25.40 -40.92
N PRO A 21 -2.89 -24.08 -41.17
CA PRO A 21 -1.86 -23.11 -40.78
C PRO A 21 -1.81 -23.00 -39.25
N SER A 22 -0.62 -23.22 -38.70
CA SER A 22 -0.30 -23.02 -37.32
C SER A 22 -0.65 -21.57 -36.92
N LYS A 23 -1.61 -21.43 -36.02
CA LYS A 23 -1.85 -20.13 -35.35
C LYS A 23 -0.58 -19.73 -34.59
N SER A 24 0.11 -18.72 -35.07
CA SER A 24 1.18 -18.05 -34.38
C SER A 24 0.65 -17.60 -33.03
N ARG A 25 1.19 -18.16 -31.96
CA ARG A 25 1.04 -17.59 -30.61
C ARG A 25 1.66 -16.21 -30.67
N SER A 26 0.83 -15.18 -30.76
CA SER A 26 1.26 -13.80 -30.55
C SER A 26 1.83 -13.74 -29.13
N ASP A 27 3.12 -13.63 -29.07
CA ASP A 27 3.91 -13.42 -27.86
C ASP A 27 3.55 -12.02 -27.32
N ARG A 28 2.47 -11.97 -26.51
CA ARG A 28 2.14 -10.79 -25.73
C ARG A 28 3.15 -10.74 -24.58
N ARG A 29 4.36 -10.34 -24.87
CA ARG A 29 5.25 -9.81 -23.85
C ARG A 29 4.52 -8.64 -23.18
N LYS A 30 3.96 -8.88 -22.00
CA LYS A 30 3.62 -7.80 -21.10
C LYS A 30 4.93 -7.04 -20.87
N VAL A 31 5.05 -5.88 -21.47
CA VAL A 31 6.09 -4.91 -21.11
C VAL A 31 5.77 -4.59 -19.65
N GLN A 32 6.49 -5.22 -18.74
CA GLN A 32 6.46 -4.89 -17.33
C GLN A 32 7.21 -3.58 -17.24
N VAL A 33 6.49 -2.46 -17.31
CA VAL A 33 7.04 -1.15 -17.04
C VAL A 33 7.52 -1.20 -15.60
N SER A 34 8.82 -1.32 -15.43
CA SER A 34 9.44 -1.23 -14.11
C SER A 34 9.27 0.21 -13.62
N MET A 35 8.41 0.41 -12.63
CA MET A 35 8.27 1.71 -11.97
C MET A 35 9.60 2.06 -11.28
N ASP A 36 10.16 3.20 -11.62
CA ASP A 36 11.35 3.76 -10.96
C ASP A 36 10.93 4.69 -9.84
N ILE A 37 10.53 4.10 -8.71
CA ILE A 37 10.01 4.86 -7.56
C ILE A 37 11.17 5.42 -6.75
N GLN A 38 11.14 6.73 -6.51
CA GLN A 38 11.93 7.42 -5.49
C GLN A 38 11.05 7.93 -4.35
N ILE A 39 11.63 7.98 -3.14
CA ILE A 39 11.02 8.72 -2.04
C ILE A 39 11.77 10.03 -1.90
N ARG A 40 11.04 11.15 -1.80
CA ARG A 40 11.61 12.48 -1.62
C ARG A 40 10.70 13.36 -0.76
N ALA A 41 11.25 14.42 -0.19
CA ALA A 41 10.42 15.44 0.42
C ALA A 41 9.42 16.02 -0.60
N TYR A 42 8.21 16.34 -0.12
CA TYR A 42 7.21 16.97 -0.99
C TYR A 42 7.59 18.40 -1.36
N THR A 43 7.04 18.87 -2.45
CA THR A 43 7.09 20.27 -2.86
C THR A 43 5.67 20.82 -3.00
N GLN A 44 5.52 22.13 -3.06
CA GLN A 44 4.20 22.76 -3.25
C GLN A 44 3.48 22.27 -4.51
N ALA A 45 4.24 21.89 -5.54
CA ALA A 45 3.66 21.35 -6.79
C ALA A 45 2.95 20.00 -6.59
N ASP A 46 3.33 19.23 -5.57
CA ASP A 46 2.76 17.92 -5.28
C ASP A 46 1.43 18.00 -4.53
N LEU A 47 1.10 19.17 -3.95
CA LEU A 47 -0.04 19.35 -3.05
C LEU A 47 -1.37 18.80 -3.59
N PRO A 48 -1.75 18.99 -4.86
CA PRO A 48 -3.00 18.41 -5.38
C PRO A 48 -3.01 16.87 -5.31
N ALA A 49 -1.88 16.21 -5.58
CA ALA A 49 -1.77 14.76 -5.50
C ALA A 49 -1.82 14.26 -4.05
N LEU A 50 -1.15 14.98 -3.12
CA LEU A 50 -1.17 14.65 -1.70
C LEU A 50 -2.60 14.71 -1.14
N ILE A 51 -3.33 15.79 -1.40
CA ILE A 51 -4.72 15.96 -0.96
C ILE A 51 -5.59 14.86 -1.52
N ARG A 52 -5.49 14.55 -2.81
CA ARG A 52 -6.26 13.48 -3.44
C ARG A 52 -6.01 12.14 -2.77
N ILE A 53 -4.74 11.74 -2.62
CA ILE A 53 -4.37 10.43 -2.05
C ILE A 53 -4.75 10.35 -0.56
N TRP A 54 -4.56 11.43 0.19
CA TRP A 54 -4.95 11.49 1.60
C TRP A 54 -6.45 11.33 1.77
N ASN A 55 -7.23 12.07 0.98
CA ASN A 55 -8.68 12.03 1.03
C ASN A 55 -9.24 10.67 0.62
N GLU A 56 -8.63 9.95 -0.33
CA GLU A 56 -8.99 8.57 -0.65
C GLU A 56 -8.93 7.66 0.59
N VAL A 57 -7.92 7.83 1.46
CA VAL A 57 -7.78 7.03 2.68
C VAL A 57 -8.77 7.45 3.76
N VAL A 58 -9.04 8.75 3.89
CA VAL A 58 -10.07 9.28 4.79
C VAL A 58 -11.46 8.80 4.37
N GLU A 59 -11.77 8.86 3.07
CA GLU A 59 -13.04 8.36 2.53
C GLU A 59 -13.24 6.86 2.71
N ASP A 60 -12.17 6.06 2.63
CA ASP A 60 -12.22 4.61 2.89
C ASP A 60 -12.65 4.35 4.35
N GLY A 61 -12.25 5.20 5.31
CA GLY A 61 -12.69 5.17 6.70
C GLY A 61 -12.24 3.93 7.49
N VAL A 62 -11.11 3.32 7.11
CA VAL A 62 -10.61 2.06 7.68
C VAL A 62 -9.18 2.14 8.21
N ALA A 63 -8.55 3.31 8.15
CA ALA A 63 -7.13 3.45 8.52
C ALA A 63 -6.83 4.76 9.27
N PHE A 64 -7.35 5.89 8.80
CA PHE A 64 -7.10 7.19 9.40
C PHE A 64 -8.23 7.57 10.37
N PRO A 65 -7.89 8.17 11.53
CA PRO A 65 -8.90 8.64 12.48
C PRO A 65 -9.60 9.94 12.02
N GLN A 66 -9.08 10.62 11.00
CA GLN A 66 -9.68 11.83 10.44
C GLN A 66 -10.97 11.49 9.68
N GLU A 67 -11.99 12.32 9.84
CA GLU A 67 -13.27 12.21 9.15
C GLU A 67 -13.44 13.33 8.10
N GLU A 68 -12.73 14.45 8.26
CA GLU A 68 -12.81 15.60 7.39
C GLU A 68 -11.81 15.49 6.24
N LEU A 69 -12.27 15.86 5.04
CA LEU A 69 -11.43 15.91 3.86
C LEU A 69 -10.61 17.21 3.84
N LEU A 70 -9.40 17.12 3.32
CA LEU A 70 -8.55 18.26 3.10
C LEU A 70 -8.97 18.99 1.81
N ASP A 71 -9.02 20.31 1.86
CA ASP A 71 -9.04 21.20 0.71
C ASP A 71 -7.64 21.78 0.43
N ALA A 72 -7.53 22.68 -0.53
CA ALA A 72 -6.23 23.28 -0.90
C ALA A 72 -5.59 24.07 0.25
N ALA A 73 -6.38 24.77 1.04
CA ALA A 73 -5.87 25.61 2.13
C ALA A 73 -5.51 24.77 3.36
N SER A 74 -6.43 23.92 3.80
CA SER A 74 -6.22 23.03 4.94
C SER A 74 -5.14 21.99 4.66
N GLY A 75 -5.05 21.45 3.44
CA GLY A 75 -4.01 20.54 3.02
C GLY A 75 -2.62 21.18 3.00
N ALA A 76 -2.52 22.43 2.48
CA ALA A 76 -1.25 23.15 2.47
C ALA A 76 -0.72 23.37 3.90
N ALA A 77 -1.58 23.81 4.82
CA ALA A 77 -1.21 23.99 6.23
C ALA A 77 -0.84 22.64 6.86
N PHE A 78 -1.67 21.62 6.71
CA PHE A 78 -1.49 20.32 7.32
C PHE A 78 -0.16 19.66 6.93
N PHE A 79 0.19 19.62 5.64
CA PHE A 79 1.44 19.00 5.19
C PHE A 79 2.68 19.85 5.52
N ALA A 80 2.55 21.18 5.61
CA ALA A 80 3.65 22.07 5.98
C ALA A 80 4.02 22.04 7.47
N GLU A 81 3.07 21.71 8.35
CA GLU A 81 3.28 21.63 9.80
C GLU A 81 4.04 20.37 10.25
N GLN A 82 4.18 19.38 9.37
CA GLN A 82 4.83 18.12 9.71
C GLN A 82 6.35 18.30 9.84
N THR A 83 7.00 17.47 10.66
CA THR A 83 8.48 17.40 10.67
C THR A 83 9.01 17.05 9.30
N LEU A 84 8.34 16.12 8.62
CA LEU A 84 8.59 15.74 7.24
C LEU A 84 7.30 15.26 6.59
N THR A 85 7.03 15.75 5.39
CA THR A 85 6.10 15.14 4.45
C THR A 85 6.89 14.64 3.25
N ALA A 86 6.78 13.36 2.92
CA ALA A 86 7.49 12.77 1.80
C ALA A 86 6.55 12.04 0.86
N VAL A 87 6.94 11.95 -0.40
CA VAL A 87 6.15 11.37 -1.50
C VAL A 87 6.91 10.23 -2.19
N ALA A 88 6.16 9.24 -2.66
CA ALA A 88 6.64 8.20 -3.55
C ALA A 88 6.31 8.59 -4.99
N GLU A 89 7.33 9.00 -5.73
CA GLU A 89 7.23 9.49 -7.11
C GLU A 89 7.86 8.49 -8.08
N ASP A 90 7.22 8.28 -9.21
CA ASP A 90 7.84 7.64 -10.35
C ASP A 90 8.71 8.65 -11.10
N ARG A 91 10.03 8.44 -11.14
CA ARG A 91 10.99 9.32 -11.80
C ARG A 91 10.75 9.50 -13.28
N GLN A 92 10.14 8.52 -13.93
CA GLN A 92 9.93 8.56 -15.39
C GLN A 92 8.71 9.41 -15.77
N THR A 93 7.68 9.39 -14.93
CA THR A 93 6.39 10.02 -15.23
C THR A 93 6.09 11.22 -14.36
N GLY A 94 6.76 11.37 -13.22
CA GLY A 94 6.45 12.36 -12.19
C GLY A 94 5.16 12.04 -11.41
N HIS A 95 4.56 10.86 -11.60
CA HIS A 95 3.34 10.48 -10.90
C HIS A 95 3.61 10.18 -9.43
N ILE A 96 2.78 10.72 -8.53
CA ILE A 96 2.84 10.47 -7.09
C ILE A 96 1.89 9.32 -6.75
N TYR A 97 2.44 8.21 -6.27
CA TYR A 97 1.71 7.01 -5.89
C TYR A 97 1.34 6.91 -4.42
N GLY A 98 1.99 7.70 -3.58
CA GLY A 98 1.75 7.67 -2.14
C GLY A 98 2.56 8.73 -1.41
N LEU A 99 2.28 8.86 -0.13
CA LEU A 99 2.97 9.80 0.76
C LEU A 99 3.01 9.26 2.19
N TYR A 100 3.87 9.86 3.00
CA TYR A 100 3.76 9.78 4.44
C TYR A 100 3.99 11.14 5.08
N ILE A 101 3.47 11.28 6.30
CA ILE A 101 3.80 12.37 7.22
C ILE A 101 4.54 11.79 8.43
N LEU A 102 5.52 12.53 8.93
CA LEU A 102 6.28 12.23 10.14
C LEU A 102 6.17 13.43 11.09
N HIS A 103 5.80 13.19 12.33
CA HIS A 103 5.63 14.25 13.34
C HIS A 103 5.89 13.70 14.75
N PRO A 104 6.18 14.57 15.75
CA PRO A 104 6.24 14.15 17.14
C PRO A 104 4.93 13.52 17.59
N ASN A 105 5.01 12.38 18.28
CA ASN A 105 3.84 11.73 18.89
C ASN A 105 3.51 12.33 20.26
N ASN A 106 4.51 12.89 20.93
CA ASN A 106 4.43 13.44 22.27
C ASN A 106 5.29 14.69 22.42
N VAL A 107 5.21 15.32 23.57
CA VAL A 107 5.94 16.54 23.89
C VAL A 107 6.93 16.35 25.05
N GLY A 108 7.85 17.30 25.24
CA GLY A 108 8.76 17.36 26.37
C GLY A 108 9.63 16.12 26.50
N ARG A 109 9.61 15.44 27.66
CA ARG A 109 10.45 14.26 27.92
C ARG A 109 10.16 13.06 27.04
N CYS A 110 9.00 13.02 26.38
CA CYS A 110 8.60 12.00 25.40
C CYS A 110 8.70 12.52 23.95
N GLY A 111 9.23 13.69 23.70
CA GLY A 111 9.33 14.31 22.37
C GLY A 111 10.29 13.56 21.40
N HIS A 112 11.03 12.59 21.89
CA HIS A 112 11.83 11.68 21.06
C HIS A 112 11.03 10.53 20.42
N ILE A 113 9.73 10.45 20.71
CA ILE A 113 8.81 9.51 20.09
C ILE A 113 8.07 10.22 18.97
N CYS A 114 8.17 9.71 17.75
CA CYS A 114 7.41 10.19 16.60
C CYS A 114 6.24 9.27 16.25
N ASN A 115 5.35 9.79 15.42
CA ASN A 115 4.29 9.05 14.76
C ASN A 115 4.35 9.32 13.25
N ALA A 116 3.77 8.45 12.46
CA ALA A 116 3.65 8.61 11.02
C ALA A 116 2.34 8.06 10.50
N SER A 117 1.84 8.66 9.43
CA SER A 117 0.68 8.16 8.68
C SER A 117 1.08 7.98 7.22
N TYR A 118 0.66 6.86 6.62
CA TYR A 118 1.00 6.49 5.24
C TYR A 118 -0.27 6.41 4.40
N ALA A 119 -0.25 7.04 3.25
CA ALA A 119 -1.32 6.96 2.26
C ALA A 119 -0.75 6.47 0.93
N VAL A 120 -1.41 5.48 0.33
CA VAL A 120 -1.07 4.95 -1.00
C VAL A 120 -2.30 5.04 -1.87
N GLU A 121 -2.13 5.62 -3.06
CA GLU A 121 -3.17 5.72 -4.08
C GLU A 121 -3.87 4.36 -4.26
N ARG A 122 -5.20 4.37 -4.29
CA ARG A 122 -5.98 3.13 -4.32
C ARG A 122 -5.58 2.20 -5.48
N ALA A 123 -5.31 2.78 -6.66
CA ALA A 123 -4.90 2.04 -7.84
C ALA A 123 -3.47 1.45 -7.75
N ALA A 124 -2.64 1.94 -6.82
CA ALA A 124 -1.26 1.51 -6.63
C ALA A 124 -1.07 0.55 -5.44
N ARG A 125 -2.15 0.18 -4.74
CA ARG A 125 -2.08 -0.81 -3.66
C ARG A 125 -1.61 -2.16 -4.19
N GLY A 126 -0.79 -2.86 -3.42
CA GLY A 126 -0.16 -4.13 -3.83
C GLY A 126 1.13 -3.98 -4.65
N LEU A 127 1.55 -2.76 -5.00
CA LEU A 127 2.78 -2.47 -5.74
C LEU A 127 4.00 -2.17 -4.83
N HIS A 128 3.95 -2.58 -3.57
CA HIS A 128 5.00 -2.38 -2.56
C HIS A 128 5.38 -0.92 -2.25
N ILE A 129 4.55 0.05 -2.65
CA ILE A 129 4.78 1.47 -2.36
C ILE A 129 4.78 1.72 -0.85
N GLY A 130 3.80 1.15 -0.12
CA GLY A 130 3.72 1.29 1.34
C GLY A 130 4.98 0.80 2.06
N GLU A 131 5.58 -0.29 1.63
CA GLU A 131 6.83 -0.81 2.20
C GLU A 131 8.00 0.16 2.03
N ARG A 132 8.14 0.76 0.85
CA ARG A 132 9.16 1.77 0.57
C ARG A 132 8.96 3.03 1.42
N LEU A 133 7.71 3.51 1.55
CA LEU A 133 7.38 4.66 2.39
C LEU A 133 7.71 4.40 3.86
N VAL A 134 7.38 3.23 4.41
CA VAL A 134 7.69 2.88 5.81
C VAL A 134 9.20 2.75 6.01
N SER A 135 9.91 2.11 5.08
CA SER A 135 11.38 1.94 5.19
C SER A 135 12.10 3.28 5.18
N ASP A 136 11.75 4.18 4.25
CA ASP A 136 12.30 5.54 4.21
C ASP A 136 11.95 6.32 5.50
N CYS A 137 10.71 6.21 5.99
CA CYS A 137 10.28 6.89 7.21
C CYS A 137 11.09 6.46 8.45
N LEU A 138 11.49 5.19 8.55
CA LEU A 138 12.38 4.71 9.62
C LEU A 138 13.76 5.39 9.56
N GLU A 139 14.30 5.56 8.36
CA GLU A 139 15.59 6.25 8.14
C GLU A 139 15.46 7.75 8.45
N GLN A 140 14.40 8.39 7.96
CA GLN A 140 14.14 9.80 8.20
C GLN A 140 13.84 10.09 9.68
N GLY A 141 13.14 9.20 10.37
CA GLY A 141 12.91 9.30 11.80
C GLY A 141 14.24 9.39 12.58
N ARG A 142 15.21 8.52 12.27
CA ARG A 142 16.56 8.59 12.83
C ARG A 142 17.28 9.90 12.48
N ALA A 143 17.22 10.29 11.20
CA ALA A 143 17.88 11.51 10.71
C ALA A 143 17.34 12.78 11.40
N HIS A 144 16.06 12.82 11.77
CA HIS A 144 15.43 13.91 12.51
C HIS A 144 15.58 13.79 14.04
N GLY A 145 16.38 12.83 14.54
CA GLY A 145 16.70 12.68 15.95
C GLY A 145 15.65 11.98 16.81
N PHE A 146 14.64 11.37 16.19
CA PHE A 146 13.70 10.52 16.93
C PHE A 146 14.37 9.18 17.28
N ARG A 147 13.88 8.56 18.34
CA ARG A 147 14.39 7.27 18.84
C ARG A 147 13.38 6.13 18.74
N ILE A 148 12.12 6.48 18.63
CA ILE A 148 11.01 5.52 18.55
C ILE A 148 10.01 6.05 17.53
N LEU A 149 9.56 5.20 16.64
CA LEU A 149 8.37 5.42 15.80
C LEU A 149 7.23 4.59 16.39
N GLN A 150 6.12 5.24 16.74
CA GLN A 150 4.96 4.59 17.37
C GLN A 150 3.71 4.87 16.55
N PHE A 151 2.94 3.85 16.27
CA PHE A 151 1.58 3.95 15.72
C PHE A 151 0.56 3.79 16.84
N ASN A 152 -0.40 4.71 16.92
CA ASN A 152 -1.37 4.75 18.02
C ASN A 152 -2.63 3.92 17.72
N ALA A 153 -3.05 3.85 16.45
CA ALA A 153 -4.35 3.29 16.06
C ALA A 153 -4.25 2.52 14.74
N VAL A 154 -3.65 1.35 14.75
CA VAL A 154 -3.71 0.42 13.61
C VAL A 154 -4.96 -0.44 13.77
N VAL A 155 -5.93 -0.29 12.88
CA VAL A 155 -7.20 -1.04 12.95
C VAL A 155 -6.93 -2.54 12.81
N ALA A 156 -7.52 -3.36 13.67
CA ALA A 156 -7.21 -4.79 13.77
C ALA A 156 -7.51 -5.56 12.47
N SER A 157 -8.57 -5.17 11.75
CA SER A 157 -8.94 -5.75 10.45
C SER A 157 -8.01 -5.32 9.30
N ASN A 158 -7.17 -4.27 9.48
CA ASN A 158 -6.17 -3.89 8.49
C ASN A 158 -4.96 -4.84 8.54
N THR A 159 -5.18 -6.10 8.19
CA THR A 159 -4.18 -7.16 8.24
C THR A 159 -3.00 -6.90 7.33
N HIS A 160 -3.20 -6.19 6.21
CA HIS A 160 -2.13 -5.80 5.30
C HIS A 160 -1.10 -4.88 5.95
N ALA A 161 -1.55 -3.83 6.63
CA ALA A 161 -0.66 -2.92 7.34
C ALA A 161 0.04 -3.63 8.50
N ARG A 162 -0.69 -4.43 9.29
CA ARG A 162 -0.14 -5.19 10.42
C ARG A 162 0.98 -6.13 9.98
N HIS A 163 0.76 -6.95 8.96
CA HIS A 163 1.80 -7.85 8.42
C HIS A 163 3.01 -7.08 7.86
N LEU A 164 2.78 -5.92 7.23
CA LEU A 164 3.87 -5.07 6.76
C LEU A 164 4.72 -4.58 7.93
N TYR A 165 4.09 -4.04 8.96
CA TYR A 165 4.79 -3.49 10.13
C TYR A 165 5.57 -4.58 10.88
N GLU A 166 4.97 -5.74 11.14
CA GLU A 166 5.63 -6.87 11.79
C GLU A 166 6.85 -7.37 10.99
N ARG A 167 6.72 -7.46 9.65
CA ARG A 167 7.84 -7.81 8.76
C ARG A 167 8.97 -6.78 8.79
N LEU A 168 8.65 -5.50 8.98
CA LEU A 168 9.63 -4.42 9.11
C LEU A 168 10.15 -4.24 10.55
N GLY A 169 9.81 -5.15 11.47
CA GLY A 169 10.35 -5.19 12.82
C GLY A 169 9.60 -4.37 13.86
N PHE A 170 8.41 -3.85 13.52
CA PHE A 170 7.55 -3.24 14.52
C PHE A 170 7.00 -4.28 15.49
N GLN A 171 6.90 -3.89 16.75
CA GLN A 171 6.38 -4.74 17.82
C GLN A 171 5.01 -4.24 18.28
N PRO A 172 3.99 -5.12 18.39
CA PRO A 172 2.71 -4.76 18.93
C PRO A 172 2.80 -4.46 20.44
N LEU A 173 2.06 -3.44 20.89
CA LEU A 173 1.95 -3.07 22.30
C LEU A 173 0.76 -3.75 23.01
N GLY A 174 -0.17 -4.28 22.22
CA GLY A 174 -1.38 -4.89 22.73
C GLY A 174 -2.59 -4.58 21.85
N VAL A 175 -3.79 -4.74 22.40
CA VAL A 175 -5.06 -4.47 21.73
C VAL A 175 -5.89 -3.55 22.61
N ILE A 176 -6.50 -2.53 22.02
CA ILE A 176 -7.49 -1.68 22.65
C ILE A 176 -8.85 -2.04 22.02
N PRO A 177 -9.75 -2.72 22.76
CA PRO A 177 -11.05 -3.10 22.24
C PRO A 177 -11.90 -1.89 21.87
N GLY A 178 -12.54 -1.95 20.68
CA GLY A 178 -13.41 -0.90 20.20
C GLY A 178 -12.75 0.47 20.05
N GLY A 179 -11.44 0.50 19.79
CA GLY A 179 -10.65 1.74 19.77
C GLY A 179 -10.85 2.58 18.50
N PHE A 180 -11.50 2.07 17.46
CA PHE A 180 -11.73 2.77 16.20
C PHE A 180 -13.20 2.68 15.78
N ARG A 181 -13.84 3.84 15.57
CA ARG A 181 -15.19 3.92 15.02
C ARG A 181 -15.13 3.88 13.50
N MET A 182 -15.65 2.82 12.91
CA MET A 182 -15.73 2.63 11.48
C MET A 182 -16.76 3.56 10.84
N LYS A 183 -16.69 3.74 9.52
CA LYS A 183 -17.57 4.66 8.78
C LYS A 183 -19.07 4.34 8.90
N ASP A 184 -19.42 3.07 9.06
CA ASP A 184 -20.80 2.60 9.27
C ASP A 184 -21.27 2.70 10.74
N GLY A 185 -20.41 3.17 11.64
CA GLY A 185 -20.69 3.42 13.05
C GLY A 185 -20.38 2.27 13.99
N HIS A 186 -20.01 1.07 13.50
CA HIS A 186 -19.53 0.03 14.39
C HIS A 186 -18.10 0.31 14.89
N TYR A 187 -17.69 -0.36 15.96
CA TYR A 187 -16.37 -0.19 16.56
C TYR A 187 -15.51 -1.42 16.29
N GLU A 188 -14.26 -1.18 15.90
CA GLU A 188 -13.23 -2.20 15.78
C GLU A 188 -12.10 -1.99 16.78
N ASP A 189 -11.36 -3.05 17.05
CA ASP A 189 -10.18 -3.02 17.89
C ASP A 189 -9.03 -2.31 17.18
N ILE A 190 -8.14 -1.69 17.96
CA ILE A 190 -6.87 -1.15 17.45
C ILE A 190 -5.69 -1.84 18.10
N CYS A 191 -4.61 -1.96 17.32
CA CYS A 191 -3.34 -2.53 17.73
C CYS A 191 -2.25 -1.45 17.64
N PRO A 192 -1.86 -0.80 18.73
CA PRO A 192 -0.70 0.09 18.72
C PRO A 192 0.58 -0.69 18.48
N TYR A 193 1.52 -0.07 17.73
CA TYR A 193 2.83 -0.64 17.42
C TYR A 193 3.95 0.35 17.73
N TYR A 194 5.15 -0.14 17.95
CA TYR A 194 6.35 0.69 18.03
C TYR A 194 7.54 0.03 17.33
N HIS A 195 8.50 0.85 16.93
CA HIS A 195 9.80 0.45 16.40
C HIS A 195 10.88 1.33 17.02
N VAL A 196 11.98 0.74 17.49
CA VAL A 196 13.16 1.48 17.94
C VAL A 196 13.98 1.88 16.72
N LEU A 197 14.21 3.19 16.57
CA LEU A 197 14.92 3.79 15.42
C LEU A 197 16.44 3.73 15.58
#